data_6ff864047218b147e452fff6f566b4e3
#
_entry.id   6ff864047218b147e452fff6f566b4e3
#
_cell.length_a   1.000
_cell.length_b   1.000
_cell.length_c   1.000
_cell.angle_alpha   90.00
_cell.angle_beta   90.00
_cell.angle_gamma   90.00
#
_symmetry.space_group_name_H-M   'P 1'
#
loop_
_entity.id
_entity.type
_entity.pdbx_description
1 polymer ?
#
loop_
_entity_poly.entity_id
_entity_poly.type
_entity_poly.pdbx_seq_one_letter_code
_entity_poly.pdbx_strand_id
1 'polypeptide(L)'
;MGWCLLMMSNEDSILIFEYFTASGEKDKCIISEAEALIFNLLDDLKDYNLTLVIDKSYEDLIGEYENVNPILIEENLIDWLENNATKYKKAIFIAAENDNNLYNISKILEDNNVETYNSSAEACSISSNKFKTYESLFNIVPQPRSFKIKIDPKGYWKRAIDNLYKKWKSEDPLSSFKIILKPLNGVDCEDIVILEDIDDLSYDLEKIFPPGSRILVQDYIEGIDVSVSLLCDGRNAIPICLNEQFVELKNDRGTYLGGRSPFTSKHKDEAFQTH
;
A
#
# COMPACT_ATOMS: atom_id res chain seq x y z
N MET A 1 -24.17 21.78 -40.28
CA MET A 1 -22.91 21.04 -40.45
C MET A 1 -22.80 20.09 -39.28
N GLY A 2 -23.04 18.79 -39.54
CA GLY A 2 -23.05 17.80 -38.50
C GLY A 2 -21.62 17.51 -38.04
N TRP A 3 -21.38 17.65 -36.77
CA TRP A 3 -20.17 17.14 -36.10
C TRP A 3 -20.30 15.60 -36.05
N CYS A 4 -19.54 14.93 -36.91
CA CYS A 4 -19.32 13.51 -36.78
C CYS A 4 -18.39 13.35 -35.57
N LEU A 5 -18.95 13.08 -34.38
CA LEU A 5 -18.21 12.51 -33.27
C LEU A 5 -17.72 11.15 -33.79
N LEU A 6 -16.47 11.08 -34.22
CA LEU A 6 -15.74 9.83 -34.28
C LEU A 6 -15.78 9.26 -32.87
N MET A 7 -16.66 8.28 -32.65
CA MET A 7 -16.58 7.41 -31.49
C MET A 7 -15.23 6.70 -31.60
N MET A 8 -14.19 7.26 -30.96
CA MET A 8 -12.94 6.54 -30.74
C MET A 8 -13.32 5.26 -30.01
N SER A 9 -12.90 4.12 -30.53
CA SER A 9 -13.17 2.86 -29.85
C SER A 9 -12.50 2.92 -28.48
N ASN A 10 -13.18 2.50 -27.42
CA ASN A 10 -12.61 2.40 -26.06
C ASN A 10 -11.30 1.58 -26.03
N GLU A 11 -11.08 0.76 -27.06
CA GLU A 11 -9.88 -0.06 -27.20
C GLU A 11 -8.58 0.75 -27.34
N ASP A 12 -8.64 2.01 -27.79
CA ASP A 12 -7.47 2.87 -27.97
C ASP A 12 -7.26 3.87 -26.82
N SER A 13 -8.15 3.87 -25.82
CA SER A 13 -8.00 4.72 -24.64
C SER A 13 -7.46 3.93 -23.45
N ILE A 14 -6.70 4.63 -22.60
CA ILE A 14 -6.22 4.08 -21.32
C ILE A 14 -7.31 4.30 -20.27
N LEU A 15 -7.75 3.22 -19.62
CA LEU A 15 -8.64 3.30 -18.46
C LEU A 15 -7.88 3.88 -17.29
N ILE A 16 -8.42 4.92 -16.66
CA ILE A 16 -7.79 5.59 -15.53
C ILE A 16 -8.81 5.85 -14.42
N PHE A 17 -8.40 5.63 -13.17
CA PHE A 17 -9.19 5.98 -11.99
C PHE A 17 -8.33 6.04 -10.74
N GLU A 18 -8.81 6.77 -9.75
CA GLU A 18 -8.33 6.72 -8.39
C GLU A 18 -9.46 6.15 -7.52
N TYR A 19 -9.12 5.23 -6.61
CA TYR A 19 -10.10 4.39 -5.90
C TYR A 19 -11.15 5.18 -5.13
N PHE A 20 -10.74 6.17 -4.34
CA PHE A 20 -11.66 6.91 -3.46
C PHE A 20 -12.58 7.83 -4.25
N THR A 21 -12.08 8.51 -5.29
CA THR A 21 -12.90 9.33 -6.17
C THR A 21 -13.85 8.49 -7.02
N ALA A 22 -13.45 7.29 -7.41
CA ALA A 22 -14.31 6.37 -8.15
C ALA A 22 -15.30 5.59 -7.28
N SER A 23 -15.04 5.47 -5.97
CA SER A 23 -15.90 4.76 -5.01
C SER A 23 -16.87 5.70 -4.25
N GLY A 24 -16.82 7.00 -4.49
CA GLY A 24 -17.71 7.96 -3.84
C GLY A 24 -17.39 8.16 -2.35
N GLU A 25 -16.10 8.10 -1.95
CA GLU A 25 -15.65 8.40 -0.59
C GLU A 25 -16.10 9.80 -0.17
N LYS A 26 -16.47 10.00 1.08
CA LYS A 26 -17.03 11.27 1.59
C LYS A 26 -16.14 11.97 2.60
N ASP A 27 -15.10 11.33 3.09
CA ASP A 27 -14.14 11.99 3.97
C ASP A 27 -13.36 13.04 3.19
N LYS A 28 -13.48 14.28 3.60
CA LYS A 28 -12.88 15.42 2.89
C LYS A 28 -11.35 15.40 2.88
N CYS A 29 -10.72 14.81 3.88
CA CYS A 29 -9.28 14.72 3.93
C CYS A 29 -8.79 13.72 2.88
N ILE A 30 -9.43 12.54 2.83
CA ILE A 30 -9.12 11.48 1.86
C ILE A 30 -9.37 11.97 0.44
N ILE A 31 -10.53 12.59 0.20
CA ILE A 31 -10.88 13.08 -1.14
C ILE A 31 -9.95 14.18 -1.61
N SER A 32 -9.55 15.12 -0.76
CA SER A 32 -8.60 16.17 -1.16
C SER A 32 -7.26 15.63 -1.65
N GLU A 33 -6.78 14.54 -1.05
CA GLU A 33 -5.57 13.83 -1.49
C GLU A 33 -5.83 13.07 -2.78
N ALA A 34 -6.92 12.32 -2.84
CA ALA A 34 -7.33 11.54 -4.01
C ALA A 34 -7.51 12.41 -5.26
N GLU A 35 -8.15 13.59 -5.12
CA GLU A 35 -8.27 14.60 -6.17
C GLU A 35 -6.92 15.07 -6.67
N ALA A 36 -6.00 15.42 -5.75
CA ALA A 36 -4.68 15.85 -6.13
C ALA A 36 -3.92 14.77 -6.90
N LEU A 37 -4.04 13.51 -6.51
CA LEU A 37 -3.41 12.38 -7.19
C LEU A 37 -3.96 12.18 -8.60
N ILE A 38 -5.29 12.11 -8.74
CA ILE A 38 -5.89 11.83 -10.06
C ILE A 38 -5.68 12.99 -11.06
N PHE A 39 -5.83 14.23 -10.63
CA PHE A 39 -5.68 15.37 -11.53
C PHE A 39 -4.22 15.57 -11.98
N ASN A 40 -3.23 15.39 -11.11
CA ASN A 40 -1.84 15.38 -11.52
C ASN A 40 -1.55 14.26 -12.53
N LEU A 41 -2.13 13.08 -12.32
CA LEU A 41 -1.96 11.97 -13.25
C LEU A 41 -2.60 12.25 -14.63
N LEU A 42 -3.77 12.93 -14.67
CA LEU A 42 -4.38 13.37 -15.93
C LEU A 42 -3.50 14.39 -16.66
N ASP A 43 -2.91 15.34 -15.93
CA ASP A 43 -1.99 16.35 -16.51
C ASP A 43 -0.71 15.71 -17.08
N ASP A 44 -0.16 14.71 -16.38
CA ASP A 44 1.02 13.97 -16.83
C ASP A 44 0.74 13.12 -18.07
N LEU A 45 -0.50 12.66 -18.25
CA LEU A 45 -0.94 11.81 -19.36
C LEU A 45 -1.70 12.58 -20.45
N LYS A 46 -1.58 13.91 -20.52
CA LYS A 46 -2.31 14.79 -21.46
C LYS A 46 -2.14 14.43 -22.94
N ASP A 47 -1.07 13.76 -23.32
CA ASP A 47 -0.78 13.35 -24.70
C ASP A 47 -1.44 12.02 -25.09
N TYR A 48 -2.18 11.39 -24.17
CA TYR A 48 -2.87 10.10 -24.36
C TYR A 48 -4.38 10.28 -24.30
N ASN A 49 -5.11 9.43 -25.01
CA ASN A 49 -6.56 9.36 -24.85
C ASN A 49 -6.88 8.58 -23.57
N LEU A 50 -7.65 9.18 -22.68
CA LEU A 50 -7.95 8.65 -21.38
C LEU A 50 -9.46 8.40 -21.22
N THR A 51 -9.83 7.33 -20.53
CA THR A 51 -11.18 7.13 -20.01
C THR A 51 -11.11 7.17 -18.50
N LEU A 52 -11.63 8.25 -17.91
CA LEU A 52 -11.65 8.44 -16.47
C LEU A 52 -12.94 7.85 -15.87
N VAL A 53 -12.81 6.90 -14.96
CA VAL A 53 -13.94 6.44 -14.15
C VAL A 53 -13.94 7.17 -12.82
N ILE A 54 -15.07 7.77 -12.50
CA ILE A 54 -15.26 8.57 -11.28
C ILE A 54 -16.72 8.45 -10.81
N ASP A 55 -16.94 8.50 -9.50
CA ASP A 55 -18.29 8.52 -8.96
C ASP A 55 -19.03 9.79 -9.38
N LYS A 56 -20.31 9.68 -9.68
CA LYS A 56 -21.15 10.79 -10.15
C LYS A 56 -21.20 11.97 -9.17
N SER A 57 -21.02 11.74 -7.89
CA SER A 57 -20.97 12.82 -6.89
C SER A 57 -19.79 13.79 -7.10
N TYR A 58 -18.82 13.41 -7.92
CA TYR A 58 -17.62 14.20 -8.25
C TYR A 58 -17.62 14.74 -9.68
N GLU A 59 -18.76 14.72 -10.37
CA GLU A 59 -18.90 15.26 -11.73
C GLU A 59 -18.37 16.70 -11.85
N ASP A 60 -18.65 17.54 -10.86
CA ASP A 60 -18.24 18.95 -10.83
C ASP A 60 -16.73 19.16 -10.69
N LEU A 61 -15.96 18.13 -10.30
CA LEU A 61 -14.51 18.20 -10.18
C LEU A 61 -13.80 18.00 -11.50
N ILE A 62 -14.48 17.43 -12.50
CA ILE A 62 -13.87 17.13 -13.81
C ILE A 62 -13.72 18.45 -14.56
N GLY A 63 -12.46 18.90 -14.70
CA GLY A 63 -12.13 20.06 -15.51
C GLY A 63 -12.37 19.82 -17.01
N GLU A 64 -12.13 20.84 -17.82
CA GLU A 64 -12.16 20.73 -19.28
C GLU A 64 -10.86 20.11 -19.80
N TYR A 65 -10.85 18.78 -19.96
CA TYR A 65 -9.76 18.04 -20.58
C TYR A 65 -10.20 17.55 -21.96
N GLU A 66 -9.48 17.97 -23.02
CA GLU A 66 -9.81 17.56 -24.40
C GLU A 66 -9.54 16.06 -24.67
N ASN A 67 -8.63 15.47 -23.94
CA ASN A 67 -8.17 14.07 -24.10
C ASN A 67 -8.81 13.08 -23.12
N VAL A 68 -9.70 13.53 -22.23
CA VAL A 68 -10.34 12.72 -21.19
C VAL A 68 -11.81 12.52 -21.50
N ASN A 69 -12.24 11.24 -21.55
CA ASN A 69 -13.65 10.86 -21.63
C ASN A 69 -14.11 10.39 -20.25
N PRO A 70 -14.87 11.17 -19.48
CA PRO A 70 -15.33 10.77 -18.17
C PRO A 70 -16.48 9.77 -18.24
N ILE A 71 -16.43 8.75 -17.40
CA ILE A 71 -17.53 7.82 -17.12
C ILE A 71 -17.95 8.02 -15.69
N LEU A 72 -19.15 8.57 -15.52
CA LEU A 72 -19.76 8.75 -14.22
C LEU A 72 -20.47 7.49 -13.78
N ILE A 73 -20.06 6.91 -12.65
CA ILE A 73 -20.67 5.70 -12.10
C ILE A 73 -21.47 6.03 -10.83
N GLU A 74 -22.56 5.29 -10.59
CA GLU A 74 -23.37 5.31 -9.39
C GLU A 74 -23.35 3.96 -8.66
N GLU A 75 -22.70 2.96 -9.28
CA GLU A 75 -22.52 1.61 -8.78
C GLU A 75 -21.16 1.44 -8.12
N ASN A 76 -20.96 0.35 -7.41
CA ASN A 76 -19.67 0.01 -6.83
C ASN A 76 -18.59 -0.12 -7.92
N LEU A 77 -17.41 0.45 -7.69
CA LEU A 77 -16.30 0.41 -8.65
C LEU A 77 -15.90 -1.01 -9.05
N ILE A 78 -15.88 -1.95 -8.10
CA ILE A 78 -15.51 -3.35 -8.38
C ILE A 78 -16.53 -4.00 -9.31
N ASP A 79 -17.83 -3.83 -9.04
CA ASP A 79 -18.91 -4.35 -9.89
C ASP A 79 -18.83 -3.73 -11.29
N TRP A 80 -18.54 -2.43 -11.36
CA TRP A 80 -18.35 -1.76 -12.65
C TRP A 80 -17.16 -2.32 -13.42
N LEU A 81 -16.02 -2.54 -12.77
CA LEU A 81 -14.81 -3.10 -13.39
C LEU A 81 -15.08 -4.54 -13.91
N GLU A 82 -15.72 -5.38 -13.11
CA GLU A 82 -16.07 -6.75 -13.53
C GLU A 82 -16.91 -6.76 -14.82
N ASN A 83 -17.81 -5.79 -15.00
CA ASN A 83 -18.70 -5.71 -16.16
C ASN A 83 -18.09 -4.97 -17.36
N ASN A 84 -17.05 -4.18 -17.17
CA ASN A 84 -16.58 -3.26 -18.19
C ASN A 84 -15.09 -3.40 -18.56
N ALA A 85 -14.26 -4.04 -17.75
CA ALA A 85 -12.82 -4.14 -17.95
C ALA A 85 -12.44 -4.68 -19.34
N THR A 86 -13.19 -5.65 -19.88
CA THR A 86 -12.96 -6.24 -21.20
C THR A 86 -12.99 -5.24 -22.37
N LYS A 87 -13.53 -4.03 -22.17
CA LYS A 87 -13.62 -2.99 -23.18
C LYS A 87 -12.30 -2.22 -23.36
N TYR A 88 -11.33 -2.44 -22.49
CA TYR A 88 -10.07 -1.71 -22.45
C TYR A 88 -8.89 -2.66 -22.63
N LYS A 89 -7.82 -2.14 -23.24
CA LYS A 89 -6.57 -2.87 -23.41
C LYS A 89 -5.54 -2.50 -22.36
N LYS A 90 -5.64 -1.28 -21.82
CA LYS A 90 -4.67 -0.71 -20.90
C LYS A 90 -5.36 0.02 -19.75
N ALA A 91 -4.77 -0.05 -18.57
CA ALA A 91 -5.24 0.67 -17.41
C ALA A 91 -4.08 1.20 -16.55
N ILE A 92 -4.31 2.36 -15.94
CA ILE A 92 -3.50 2.91 -14.85
C ILE A 92 -4.47 3.27 -13.72
N PHE A 93 -4.18 2.87 -12.50
CA PHE A 93 -5.03 3.23 -11.38
C PHE A 93 -4.21 3.54 -10.12
N ILE A 94 -4.82 4.32 -9.24
CA ILE A 94 -4.30 4.61 -7.90
C ILE A 94 -5.30 4.05 -6.89
N ALA A 95 -4.83 3.29 -5.92
CA ALA A 95 -5.66 2.78 -4.83
C ALA A 95 -4.82 2.59 -3.57
N ALA A 96 -5.43 2.84 -2.42
CA ALA A 96 -4.85 2.48 -1.14
C ALA A 96 -4.98 0.97 -0.88
N GLU A 97 -4.04 0.41 -0.09
CA GLU A 97 -4.08 -1.00 0.31
C GLU A 97 -5.02 -1.21 1.51
N ASN A 98 -6.28 -0.88 1.31
CA ASN A 98 -7.37 -1.16 2.26
C ASN A 98 -8.20 -2.32 1.73
N ASP A 99 -8.60 -3.24 2.58
CA ASP A 99 -9.52 -4.33 2.26
C ASP A 99 -9.15 -5.17 1.01
N ASN A 100 -7.85 -5.30 0.72
CA ASN A 100 -7.30 -5.94 -0.47
C ASN A 100 -7.71 -5.27 -1.81
N ASN A 101 -8.00 -3.98 -1.82
CA ASN A 101 -8.45 -3.27 -3.02
C ASN A 101 -7.44 -3.36 -4.17
N LEU A 102 -6.14 -3.14 -3.89
CA LEU A 102 -5.09 -3.28 -4.91
C LEU A 102 -5.10 -4.68 -5.54
N TYR A 103 -5.18 -5.72 -4.71
CA TYR A 103 -5.26 -7.10 -5.20
C TYR A 103 -6.50 -7.34 -6.05
N ASN A 104 -7.69 -6.95 -5.56
CA ASN A 104 -8.95 -7.19 -6.24
C ASN A 104 -9.00 -6.49 -7.60
N ILE A 105 -8.61 -5.22 -7.66
CA ILE A 105 -8.57 -4.43 -8.89
C ILE A 105 -7.56 -5.04 -9.88
N SER A 106 -6.31 -5.28 -9.43
CA SER A 106 -5.29 -5.90 -10.30
C SER A 106 -5.76 -7.24 -10.84
N LYS A 107 -6.40 -8.07 -10.01
CA LYS A 107 -6.91 -9.38 -10.40
C LYS A 107 -8.02 -9.29 -11.45
N ILE A 108 -8.98 -8.38 -11.29
CA ILE A 108 -10.04 -8.17 -12.28
C ILE A 108 -9.43 -7.74 -13.62
N LEU A 109 -8.50 -6.80 -13.62
CA LEU A 109 -7.86 -6.31 -14.84
C LEU A 109 -7.04 -7.41 -15.52
N GLU A 110 -6.24 -8.18 -14.78
CA GLU A 110 -5.49 -9.33 -15.31
C GLU A 110 -6.38 -10.41 -15.89
N ASP A 111 -7.46 -10.80 -15.19
CA ASP A 111 -8.40 -11.84 -15.66
C ASP A 111 -9.13 -11.42 -16.93
N ASN A 112 -9.24 -10.13 -17.19
CA ASN A 112 -9.82 -9.57 -18.40
C ASN A 112 -8.77 -9.22 -19.48
N ASN A 113 -7.49 -9.61 -19.30
CA ASN A 113 -6.37 -9.35 -20.20
C ASN A 113 -6.12 -7.85 -20.43
N VAL A 114 -6.36 -7.01 -19.45
CA VAL A 114 -6.03 -5.60 -19.47
C VAL A 114 -4.57 -5.44 -19.03
N GLU A 115 -3.73 -4.88 -19.88
CA GLU A 115 -2.36 -4.52 -19.54
C GLU A 115 -2.37 -3.39 -18.52
N THR A 116 -1.77 -3.60 -17.35
CA THR A 116 -1.68 -2.56 -16.32
C THR A 116 -0.26 -2.05 -16.15
N TYR A 117 -0.12 -0.78 -15.83
CA TYR A 117 1.15 -0.18 -15.39
C TYR A 117 1.33 -0.25 -13.88
N ASN A 118 0.47 -0.97 -13.20
CA ASN A 118 0.50 -1.24 -11.78
C ASN A 118 1.18 -2.60 -11.48
N SER A 119 1.41 -2.86 -10.21
CA SER A 119 1.90 -4.16 -9.75
C SER A 119 0.89 -5.27 -10.03
N SER A 120 1.37 -6.49 -10.29
CA SER A 120 0.51 -7.65 -10.49
C SER A 120 -0.32 -7.99 -9.24
N ALA A 121 -1.44 -8.68 -9.43
CA ALA A 121 -2.28 -9.16 -8.32
C ALA A 121 -1.47 -10.03 -7.33
N GLU A 122 -0.57 -10.88 -7.83
CA GLU A 122 0.30 -11.67 -6.97
C GLU A 122 1.25 -10.79 -6.14
N ALA A 123 1.89 -9.79 -6.76
CA ALA A 123 2.75 -8.84 -6.05
C ALA A 123 1.97 -8.05 -4.99
N CYS A 124 0.77 -7.57 -5.33
CA CYS A 124 -0.12 -6.91 -4.36
C CYS A 124 -0.46 -7.83 -3.18
N SER A 125 -0.84 -9.10 -3.44
CA SER A 125 -1.13 -10.09 -2.38
C SER A 125 0.06 -10.39 -1.46
N ILE A 126 1.28 -10.31 -1.97
CA ILE A 126 2.49 -10.52 -1.18
C ILE A 126 2.79 -9.26 -0.36
N SER A 127 2.83 -8.10 -1.01
CA SER A 127 3.24 -6.83 -0.37
C SER A 127 2.23 -6.32 0.66
N SER A 128 0.94 -6.59 0.50
CA SER A 128 -0.10 -6.25 1.48
C SER A 128 0.02 -6.99 2.81
N ASN A 129 0.77 -8.08 2.85
CA ASN A 129 0.93 -8.90 4.05
C ASN A 129 2.39 -8.94 4.51
N LYS A 130 2.70 -8.25 5.60
CA LYS A 130 4.06 -8.10 6.13
C LYS A 130 4.81 -9.42 6.34
N PHE A 131 4.08 -10.49 6.69
CA PHE A 131 4.72 -11.80 6.86
C PHE A 131 4.97 -12.51 5.54
N LYS A 132 4.07 -12.40 4.56
CA LYS A 132 4.32 -12.90 3.20
C LYS A 132 5.51 -12.19 2.55
N THR A 133 5.61 -10.86 2.73
CA THR A 133 6.76 -10.08 2.27
C THR A 133 8.05 -10.59 2.90
N TYR A 134 8.05 -10.80 4.23
CA TYR A 134 9.19 -11.39 4.93
C TYR A 134 9.58 -12.77 4.37
N GLU A 135 8.61 -13.67 4.16
CA GLU A 135 8.86 -15.01 3.60
C GLU A 135 9.42 -14.93 2.18
N SER A 136 8.88 -14.04 1.33
CA SER A 136 9.31 -13.89 -0.06
C SER A 136 10.73 -13.35 -0.21
N LEU A 137 11.16 -12.50 0.73
CA LEU A 137 12.49 -11.89 0.72
C LEU A 137 13.49 -12.62 1.63
N PHE A 138 13.06 -13.73 2.26
CA PHE A 138 13.90 -14.48 3.18
C PHE A 138 15.16 -15.01 2.47
N ASN A 139 16.34 -14.78 3.03
CA ASN A 139 17.64 -15.07 2.46
C ASN A 139 18.00 -14.32 1.14
N ILE A 140 17.16 -13.39 0.69
CA ILE A 140 17.46 -12.55 -0.48
C ILE A 140 18.06 -11.22 -0.02
N VAL A 141 17.41 -10.56 0.95
CA VAL A 141 17.88 -9.32 1.55
C VAL A 141 17.96 -9.43 3.07
N PRO A 142 18.85 -8.65 3.73
CA PRO A 142 18.87 -8.58 5.19
C PRO A 142 17.51 -8.12 5.72
N GLN A 143 16.98 -8.84 6.69
CA GLN A 143 15.69 -8.55 7.31
C GLN A 143 15.75 -8.71 8.82
N PRO A 144 14.96 -7.94 9.60
CA PRO A 144 14.76 -8.22 11.01
C PRO A 144 14.16 -9.61 11.21
N ARG A 145 14.55 -10.32 12.26
CA ARG A 145 13.93 -11.60 12.61
C ARG A 145 12.43 -11.39 12.81
N SER A 146 11.62 -12.23 12.21
CA SER A 146 10.17 -12.06 12.19
C SER A 146 9.47 -13.38 12.48
N PHE A 147 8.38 -13.32 13.23
CA PHE A 147 7.57 -14.47 13.57
C PHE A 147 6.08 -14.13 13.55
N LYS A 148 5.25 -15.02 13.00
CA LYS A 148 3.80 -14.85 12.96
C LYS A 148 3.14 -15.57 14.12
N ILE A 149 2.34 -14.84 14.89
CA ILE A 149 1.59 -15.37 16.03
C ILE A 149 0.10 -15.14 15.84
N LYS A 150 -0.72 -16.13 16.22
CA LYS A 150 -2.17 -15.98 16.32
C LYS A 150 -2.53 -15.60 17.76
N ILE A 151 -3.34 -14.55 17.89
CA ILE A 151 -3.90 -14.15 19.18
C ILE A 151 -5.02 -15.13 19.55
N ASP A 152 -4.77 -15.98 20.53
CA ASP A 152 -5.76 -16.92 21.02
C ASP A 152 -6.45 -16.38 22.27
N PRO A 153 -7.73 -16.70 22.50
CA PRO A 153 -8.49 -16.20 23.65
C PRO A 153 -8.03 -16.78 25.00
N LYS A 154 -7.14 -17.77 25.00
CA LYS A 154 -6.59 -18.38 26.22
C LYS A 154 -5.28 -17.71 26.66
N GLY A 155 -4.74 -16.76 25.85
CA GLY A 155 -3.53 -16.02 26.17
C GLY A 155 -2.22 -16.79 25.97
N TYR A 156 -2.21 -17.93 25.28
CA TYR A 156 -0.97 -18.69 25.00
C TYR A 156 0.01 -17.89 24.14
N TRP A 157 -0.50 -16.97 23.34
CA TRP A 157 0.29 -16.07 22.51
C TRP A 157 1.26 -15.20 23.33
N LYS A 158 0.88 -14.79 24.56
CA LYS A 158 1.76 -14.02 25.46
C LYS A 158 3.00 -14.83 25.83
N ARG A 159 2.81 -16.10 26.15
CA ARG A 159 3.92 -17.02 26.45
C ARG A 159 4.80 -17.27 25.22
N ALA A 160 4.20 -17.31 24.03
CA ALA A 160 4.97 -17.46 22.79
C ALA A 160 5.85 -16.24 22.52
N ILE A 161 5.32 -15.02 22.74
CA ILE A 161 6.11 -13.78 22.64
C ILE A 161 7.22 -13.73 23.69
N ASP A 162 6.92 -14.07 24.95
CA ASP A 162 7.91 -14.13 26.04
C ASP A 162 9.08 -15.08 25.70
N ASN A 163 8.78 -16.26 25.17
CA ASN A 163 9.79 -17.21 24.75
C ASN A 163 10.65 -16.68 23.60
N LEU A 164 10.05 -16.02 22.60
CA LEU A 164 10.78 -15.39 21.49
C LEU A 164 11.67 -14.27 22.00
N TYR A 165 11.14 -13.38 22.82
CA TYR A 165 11.88 -12.28 23.42
C TYR A 165 13.10 -12.77 24.18
N LYS A 166 12.94 -13.74 25.09
CA LYS A 166 14.05 -14.32 25.87
C LYS A 166 15.10 -14.97 24.97
N LYS A 167 14.66 -15.72 23.97
CA LYS A 167 15.56 -16.35 23.00
C LYS A 167 16.37 -15.29 22.26
N TRP A 168 15.72 -14.33 21.63
CA TRP A 168 16.38 -13.31 20.81
C TRP A 168 17.30 -12.41 21.64
N LYS A 169 16.87 -12.01 22.85
CA LYS A 169 17.70 -11.25 23.79
C LYS A 169 18.96 -12.01 24.23
N SER A 170 18.89 -13.33 24.34
CA SER A 170 20.07 -14.16 24.68
C SER A 170 21.08 -14.26 23.54
N GLU A 171 20.62 -14.09 22.30
CA GLU A 171 21.49 -14.10 21.10
C GLU A 171 22.17 -12.75 20.88
N ASP A 172 21.62 -11.66 21.43
CA ASP A 172 22.19 -10.31 21.37
C ASP A 172 22.13 -9.60 22.75
N PRO A 173 22.97 -10.02 23.72
CA PRO A 173 22.90 -9.54 25.08
C PRO A 173 23.44 -8.12 25.30
N LEU A 174 24.06 -7.51 24.29
CA LEU A 174 24.70 -6.18 24.42
C LEU A 174 23.81 -5.04 23.93
N SER A 175 22.68 -5.31 23.29
CA SER A 175 21.74 -4.30 22.80
C SER A 175 20.61 -4.03 23.80
N SER A 176 20.07 -2.81 23.77
CA SER A 176 18.75 -2.51 24.34
C SER A 176 17.71 -3.20 23.49
N PHE A 177 17.53 -4.50 23.72
CA PHE A 177 16.71 -5.34 22.87
C PHE A 177 15.23 -5.00 23.03
N LYS A 178 14.60 -4.65 21.94
CA LYS A 178 13.17 -4.36 21.84
C LYS A 178 12.55 -5.23 20.74
N ILE A 179 11.27 -5.48 20.86
CA ILE A 179 10.49 -6.11 19.79
C ILE A 179 9.33 -5.21 19.39
N ILE A 180 8.89 -5.37 18.16
CA ILE A 180 7.76 -4.65 17.61
C ILE A 180 6.65 -5.63 17.22
N LEU A 181 5.42 -5.30 17.59
CA LEU A 181 4.22 -6.03 17.22
C LEU A 181 3.48 -5.23 16.15
N LYS A 182 3.07 -5.90 15.07
CA LYS A 182 2.38 -5.26 13.94
C LYS A 182 1.23 -6.15 13.49
N PRO A 183 0.10 -5.59 13.02
CA PRO A 183 -0.87 -6.37 12.25
C PRO A 183 -0.19 -6.89 10.98
N LEU A 184 -0.64 -8.05 10.46
CA LEU A 184 -0.07 -8.58 9.21
C LEU A 184 -0.37 -7.68 8.02
N ASN A 185 -1.57 -7.11 7.99
CA ASN A 185 -2.04 -6.16 6.98
C ASN A 185 -2.22 -4.78 7.63
N GLY A 186 -2.40 -3.75 6.85
CA GLY A 186 -2.60 -2.37 7.31
C GLY A 186 -1.47 -1.44 6.89
N VAL A 187 -1.78 -0.15 6.86
CA VAL A 187 -0.95 0.96 6.40
C VAL A 187 -0.78 2.01 7.51
N ASP A 188 -0.08 3.09 7.24
CA ASP A 188 0.02 4.31 8.08
C ASP A 188 0.50 4.09 9.52
N CYS A 189 1.26 3.04 9.76
CA CYS A 189 1.76 2.67 11.09
C CYS A 189 0.66 2.41 12.15
N GLU A 190 -0.58 2.13 11.73
CA GLU A 190 -1.67 1.80 12.63
C GLU A 190 -1.40 0.50 13.40
N ASP A 191 -1.83 0.48 14.66
CA ASP A 191 -1.74 -0.69 15.54
C ASP A 191 -0.32 -1.29 15.68
N ILE A 192 0.71 -0.45 15.60
CA ILE A 192 2.08 -0.84 15.86
C ILE A 192 2.40 -0.62 17.34
N VAL A 193 2.92 -1.64 18.02
CA VAL A 193 3.31 -1.59 19.44
C VAL A 193 4.76 -2.01 19.58
N ILE A 194 5.56 -1.20 20.27
CA ILE A 194 6.94 -1.54 20.65
C ILE A 194 6.92 -2.00 22.11
N LEU A 195 7.55 -3.13 22.37
CA LEU A 195 7.78 -3.64 23.71
C LEU A 195 9.26 -3.44 24.06
N GLU A 196 9.52 -2.59 25.04
CA GLU A 196 10.86 -2.36 25.59
C GLU A 196 11.21 -3.43 26.62
N ASP A 197 10.22 -3.88 27.38
CA ASP A 197 10.33 -5.03 28.28
C ASP A 197 9.17 -6.01 28.04
N ILE A 198 9.40 -7.27 28.39
CA ILE A 198 8.38 -8.30 28.26
C ILE A 198 7.23 -8.13 29.25
N ASP A 199 7.49 -7.45 30.36
CA ASP A 199 6.49 -7.12 31.36
C ASP A 199 5.43 -6.12 30.84
N ASP A 200 5.73 -5.44 29.72
CA ASP A 200 4.79 -4.55 28.99
C ASP A 200 3.69 -5.33 28.23
N LEU A 201 3.73 -6.66 28.21
CA LEU A 201 2.65 -7.50 27.67
C LEU A 201 1.37 -7.38 28.52
N SER A 202 0.77 -6.20 28.49
CA SER A 202 -0.42 -5.85 29.26
C SER A 202 -1.72 -6.39 28.62
N TYR A 203 -2.83 -6.33 29.38
CA TYR A 203 -4.16 -6.67 28.86
C TYR A 203 -4.63 -5.74 27.73
N ASP A 204 -4.05 -4.55 27.61
CA ASP A 204 -4.47 -3.57 26.61
C ASP A 204 -4.11 -3.99 25.16
N LEU A 205 -3.15 -4.90 24.99
CA LEU A 205 -2.81 -5.43 23.66
C LEU A 205 -3.98 -6.19 23.02
N GLU A 206 -4.87 -6.80 23.80
CA GLU A 206 -6.05 -7.49 23.25
C GLU A 206 -7.11 -6.52 22.70
N LYS A 207 -7.04 -5.24 23.07
CA LYS A 207 -7.87 -4.18 22.46
C LYS A 207 -7.34 -3.76 21.10
N ILE A 208 -6.02 -3.83 20.92
CA ILE A 208 -5.34 -3.51 19.64
C ILE A 208 -5.38 -4.74 18.73
N PHE A 209 -5.07 -5.91 19.28
CA PHE A 209 -5.03 -7.18 18.57
C PHE A 209 -6.10 -8.13 19.11
N PRO A 210 -7.32 -8.08 18.58
CA PRO A 210 -8.43 -8.88 19.12
C PRO A 210 -8.18 -10.39 18.95
N PRO A 211 -8.77 -11.23 19.81
CA PRO A 211 -8.70 -12.67 19.69
C PRO A 211 -9.12 -13.17 18.31
N GLY A 212 -8.31 -14.05 17.72
CA GLY A 212 -8.49 -14.57 16.36
C GLY A 212 -7.61 -13.87 15.31
N SER A 213 -7.14 -12.64 15.58
CA SER A 213 -6.20 -11.95 14.70
C SER A 213 -4.83 -12.64 14.62
N ARG A 214 -4.05 -12.27 13.61
CA ARG A 214 -2.65 -12.68 13.47
C ARG A 214 -1.78 -11.45 13.43
N ILE A 215 -0.67 -11.51 14.16
CA ILE A 215 0.31 -10.43 14.24
C ILE A 215 1.68 -10.90 13.81
N LEU A 216 2.49 -9.95 13.37
CA LEU A 216 3.92 -10.09 13.20
C LEU A 216 4.62 -9.66 14.49
N VAL A 217 5.47 -10.51 15.02
CA VAL A 217 6.44 -10.19 16.07
C VAL A 217 7.79 -10.06 15.38
N GLN A 218 8.47 -8.95 15.56
CA GLN A 218 9.70 -8.64 14.82
C GLN A 218 10.71 -7.95 15.72
N ASP A 219 12.03 -8.15 15.46
CA ASP A 219 13.07 -7.33 16.07
C ASP A 219 12.84 -5.86 15.74
N TYR A 220 12.94 -5.00 16.75
CA TYR A 220 12.97 -3.56 16.52
C TYR A 220 14.39 -3.13 16.16
N ILE A 221 14.55 -2.55 14.99
CA ILE A 221 15.83 -2.01 14.52
C ILE A 221 15.79 -0.50 14.65
N GLU A 222 16.69 0.07 15.46
CA GLU A 222 16.83 1.53 15.56
C GLU A 222 17.50 2.08 14.29
N GLY A 223 16.95 3.16 13.75
CA GLY A 223 17.47 3.77 12.53
C GLY A 223 16.63 4.93 12.05
N ILE A 224 16.96 5.42 10.87
CA ILE A 224 16.14 6.41 10.15
C ILE A 224 15.21 5.65 9.24
N ASP A 225 13.92 5.95 9.34
CA ASP A 225 12.91 5.34 8.47
C ASP A 225 13.04 5.92 7.06
N VAL A 226 13.32 5.05 6.09
CA VAL A 226 13.51 5.43 4.70
C VAL A 226 12.78 4.47 3.76
N SER A 227 12.45 4.98 2.58
CA SER A 227 11.97 4.17 1.45
C SER A 227 12.71 4.53 0.18
N VAL A 228 12.68 3.66 -0.82
CA VAL A 228 13.25 3.91 -2.14
C VAL A 228 12.10 3.95 -3.15
N SER A 229 12.02 5.04 -3.93
CA SER A 229 11.15 5.10 -5.09
C SER A 229 11.81 4.35 -6.24
N LEU A 230 11.08 3.42 -6.84
CA LEU A 230 11.54 2.54 -7.91
C LEU A 230 10.67 2.70 -9.15
N LEU A 231 11.29 2.62 -10.31
CA LEU A 231 10.60 2.40 -11.58
C LEU A 231 10.84 0.96 -12.02
N CYS A 232 9.78 0.21 -12.25
CA CYS A 232 9.84 -1.21 -12.56
C CYS A 232 9.20 -1.51 -13.92
N ASP A 233 9.79 -2.44 -14.67
CA ASP A 233 9.23 -2.97 -15.93
C ASP A 233 8.73 -4.43 -15.80
N GLY A 234 8.60 -4.92 -14.56
CA GLY A 234 8.22 -6.29 -14.25
C GLY A 234 9.40 -7.28 -14.18
N ARG A 235 10.61 -6.87 -14.58
CA ARG A 235 11.84 -7.68 -14.50
C ARG A 235 12.99 -6.93 -13.86
N ASN A 236 13.09 -5.64 -14.15
CA ASN A 236 14.15 -4.78 -13.66
C ASN A 236 13.52 -3.68 -12.83
N ALA A 237 14.24 -3.24 -11.81
CA ALA A 237 13.88 -2.08 -10.99
C ALA A 237 15.00 -1.06 -11.05
N ILE A 238 14.66 0.21 -11.31
CA ILE A 238 15.60 1.32 -11.35
C ILE A 238 15.27 2.23 -10.16
N PRO A 239 16.18 2.38 -9.18
CA PRO A 239 15.98 3.30 -8.07
C PRO A 239 16.05 4.76 -8.55
N ILE A 240 15.03 5.55 -8.20
CA ILE A 240 14.91 6.95 -8.58
C ILE A 240 15.47 7.84 -7.47
N CYS A 241 14.93 7.69 -6.26
CA CYS A 241 15.37 8.47 -5.11
C CYS A 241 15.13 7.73 -3.78
N LEU A 242 15.89 8.15 -2.78
CA LEU A 242 15.68 7.78 -1.39
C LEU A 242 14.74 8.81 -0.76
N ASN A 243 13.79 8.34 0.04
CA ASN A 243 12.83 9.17 0.76
C ASN A 243 13.00 8.94 2.26
N GLU A 244 12.95 10.00 3.05
CA GLU A 244 12.88 9.92 4.50
C GLU A 244 11.41 9.92 4.93
N GLN A 245 11.08 9.06 5.88
CA GLN A 245 9.74 8.98 6.45
C GLN A 245 9.77 9.50 7.88
N PHE A 246 8.80 10.33 8.23
CA PHE A 246 8.65 10.85 9.59
C PHE A 246 7.61 10.01 10.33
N VAL A 247 8.10 9.11 11.17
CA VAL A 247 7.27 8.27 12.01
C VAL A 247 7.46 8.70 13.45
N GLU A 248 6.39 9.05 14.12
CA GLU A 248 6.39 9.36 15.55
C GLU A 248 5.81 8.19 16.33
N LEU A 249 6.56 7.74 17.35
CA LEU A 249 6.10 6.71 18.27
C LEU A 249 5.64 7.40 19.55
N LYS A 250 4.34 7.41 19.81
CA LYS A 250 3.75 7.92 21.06
C LYS A 250 2.89 6.86 21.71
N ASN A 251 3.06 6.68 23.03
CA ASN A 251 2.29 5.71 23.80
C ASN A 251 2.31 4.30 23.16
N ASP A 252 3.48 3.89 22.71
CA ASP A 252 3.74 2.61 22.04
C ASP A 252 2.95 2.41 20.74
N ARG A 253 2.53 3.52 20.09
CA ARG A 253 1.85 3.52 18.78
C ARG A 253 2.65 4.34 17.78
N GLY A 254 2.69 3.83 16.54
CA GLY A 254 3.26 4.55 15.42
C GLY A 254 2.24 5.50 14.79
N THR A 255 2.71 6.67 14.37
CA THR A 255 1.93 7.62 13.57
C THR A 255 2.82 8.11 12.45
N TYR A 256 2.37 7.98 11.21
CA TYR A 256 3.05 8.56 10.06
C TYR A 256 2.71 10.04 9.96
N LEU A 257 3.74 10.88 9.91
CA LEU A 257 3.63 12.34 9.88
C LEU A 257 3.97 12.94 8.51
N GLY A 258 4.24 12.10 7.53
CA GLY A 258 4.68 12.52 6.21
C GLY A 258 6.14 12.13 5.92
N GLY A 259 6.70 12.70 4.88
CA GLY A 259 8.06 12.38 4.45
C GLY A 259 8.75 13.52 3.71
N ARG A 260 10.00 13.30 3.36
CA ARG A 260 10.82 14.21 2.57
C ARG A 260 11.45 13.46 1.40
N SER A 261 11.25 13.97 0.21
CA SER A 261 11.85 13.46 -1.03
C SER A 261 12.48 14.61 -1.83
N PRO A 262 13.66 14.44 -2.43
CA PRO A 262 14.62 13.37 -2.19
C PRO A 262 15.33 13.51 -0.84
N PHE A 263 15.73 12.37 -0.26
CA PHE A 263 16.56 12.34 0.94
C PHE A 263 18.01 12.02 0.57
N THR A 264 18.95 12.72 1.18
CA THR A 264 20.40 12.50 0.96
C THR A 264 20.99 11.78 2.15
N SER A 265 21.55 10.61 1.93
CA SER A 265 22.26 9.81 2.93
C SER A 265 23.58 9.31 2.38
N LYS A 266 24.59 9.16 3.26
CA LYS A 266 25.85 8.50 2.91
C LYS A 266 25.66 7.01 2.55
N HIS A 267 24.55 6.41 2.94
CA HIS A 267 24.17 5.02 2.67
C HIS A 267 23.24 4.87 1.46
N LYS A 268 23.09 5.93 0.63
CA LYS A 268 22.21 5.90 -0.54
C LYS A 268 22.55 4.76 -1.50
N ASP A 269 23.83 4.57 -1.78
CA ASP A 269 24.27 3.54 -2.74
C ASP A 269 24.01 2.13 -2.20
N GLU A 270 24.18 1.90 -0.89
CA GLU A 270 23.83 0.63 -0.24
C GLU A 270 22.33 0.37 -0.33
N ALA A 271 21.49 1.37 -0.05
CA ALA A 271 20.04 1.26 -0.17
C ALA A 271 19.61 0.95 -1.60
N PHE A 272 20.29 1.51 -2.61
CA PHE A 272 20.00 1.28 -4.02
C PHE A 272 20.46 -0.09 -4.53
N GLN A 273 21.44 -0.72 -3.90
CA GLN A 273 21.93 -2.06 -4.26
C GLN A 273 21.08 -3.18 -3.66
N THR A 274 20.25 -2.88 -2.67
CA THR A 274 19.41 -3.86 -1.97
C THR A 274 18.09 -4.15 -2.73
N HIS A 275 17.86 -3.45 -3.83
CA HIS A 275 16.66 -3.56 -4.68
C HIS A 275 17.00 -4.00 -6.13
#